data_665ff02100357445bf3456ba1b3b0226
#
_entry.id   665ff02100357445bf3456ba1b3b0226
#
_cell.length_a   1.000
_cell.length_b   1.000
_cell.length_c   1.000
_cell.angle_alpha   90.00
_cell.angle_beta   90.00
_cell.angle_gamma   90.00
#
_symmetry.space_group_name_H-M   'P 1'
#
loop_
_entity.id
_entity.type
_entity.pdbx_description
1 polymer ?
#
loop_
_entity_poly.entity_id
_entity_poly.type
_entity_poly.pdbx_seq_one_letter_code
_entity_poly.pdbx_strand_id
1 'polypeptide(L)'
;MAFRLLGVRLLGGMSKKVSVPYSEHWRQVCTANLAHYGRFKDQYGISSYFCISGFAALMFAGGIQNAVAETETNDGMNRSREASMSEGSLYNADFAEVMTNEHARRWREYTNKGHALFSEGKSNEAETYFLLALEEAKQGFGLIHPQVASSYSNLAELYRMERKFEKAEPLYLEAIELLEVTLGPEDLRVGFALHNLGGFYVMQHKLEQAQNCYERALKIKRRILGLNHPDYANTMFQLGQVLRLQGNLGDAEILTRDSIRILEQGGLGHSQIIIKRMGHLAQILLDMNQLQEAENLQRKILHILEVSKGLDSLDTSTAAEKLALTIQSLGSLDEAQELLQRSINVKQKLLPENHIQIGESMLKLARVAMLKASRNKKVNAIEAELELEKAKELLSGAIRIADLATELLISATSDDETIHKRPTKEEKDAQVALLTLMQSLDALGTLEISMLELHQEAQEKSKDIAKAEEAVRKCISAVKKPGIPERIVKLEPIRREYLSCLQHLVGLLSRTSVEKNKQIKEELRQLNKEIAQIEADLGIKRPKRFFW
;
A
#
# COMPACT_ATOMS: atom_id res chain seq x y z
N MET A 1 -13.63 -49.22 14.95
CA MET A 1 -14.48 -49.94 13.98
C MET A 1 -14.32 -49.14 12.68
N ALA A 2 -13.40 -49.48 11.81
CA ALA A 2 -13.37 -50.59 10.86
C ALA A 2 -14.34 -50.35 9.69
N PHE A 3 -13.75 -50.07 8.53
CA PHE A 3 -13.88 -50.71 7.22
C PHE A 3 -13.15 -49.81 6.21
N ARG A 4 -11.94 -50.15 5.75
CA ARG A 4 -11.46 -51.07 4.69
C ARG A 4 -11.92 -50.65 3.29
N LEU A 5 -10.99 -50.10 2.47
CA LEU A 5 -10.20 -50.80 1.42
C LEU A 5 -11.00 -51.46 0.30
N LEU A 6 -10.81 -50.90 -0.91
CA LEU A 6 -10.67 -51.62 -2.20
C LEU A 6 -10.36 -50.47 -3.23
N GLY A 7 -9.31 -50.34 -3.94
CA GLY A 7 -8.37 -51.31 -4.51
C GLY A 7 -8.75 -51.73 -5.93
N VAL A 8 -8.33 -50.99 -7.00
CA VAL A 8 -8.02 -51.63 -8.29
C VAL A 8 -6.92 -50.80 -9.02
N ARG A 9 -5.84 -51.51 -9.30
CA ARG A 9 -4.81 -51.19 -10.29
C ARG A 9 -5.36 -51.30 -11.71
N LEU A 10 -4.83 -50.48 -12.66
CA LEU A 10 -4.30 -51.03 -13.93
C LEU A 10 -3.67 -49.92 -14.79
N LEU A 11 -2.39 -50.11 -15.09
CA LEU A 11 -1.64 -49.89 -16.33
C LEU A 11 -1.60 -48.41 -16.85
N GLY A 12 -0.50 -47.74 -16.87
CA GLY A 12 0.76 -48.10 -17.54
C GLY A 12 0.77 -47.48 -18.94
N GLY A 13 1.55 -46.45 -19.16
CA GLY A 13 1.88 -46.09 -20.52
C GLY A 13 2.16 -44.58 -20.78
N MET A 14 3.44 -44.25 -20.83
CA MET A 14 4.07 -43.22 -21.64
C MET A 14 3.84 -41.73 -21.34
N SER A 15 4.72 -41.24 -20.49
CA SER A 15 5.25 -39.88 -20.51
C SER A 15 5.83 -39.52 -21.88
N LYS A 16 5.27 -38.58 -22.58
CA LYS A 16 6.01 -37.78 -23.56
C LYS A 16 5.96 -36.34 -23.10
N LYS A 17 7.08 -35.88 -22.53
CA LYS A 17 7.39 -34.46 -22.36
C LYS A 17 7.48 -33.83 -23.73
N VAL A 18 6.53 -32.98 -24.11
CA VAL A 18 6.67 -32.05 -25.22
C VAL A 18 7.32 -30.80 -24.65
N SER A 19 8.62 -30.68 -24.84
CA SER A 19 9.39 -29.45 -24.63
C SER A 19 9.24 -28.60 -25.88
N VAL A 20 8.48 -27.51 -25.82
CA VAL A 20 8.44 -26.49 -26.88
C VAL A 20 9.66 -25.59 -26.69
N PRO A 21 10.56 -25.45 -27.66
CA PRO A 21 11.69 -24.55 -27.58
C PRO A 21 11.22 -23.11 -27.80
N TYR A 22 11.13 -22.33 -26.74
CA TYR A 22 11.03 -20.87 -26.85
C TYR A 22 12.33 -20.35 -27.46
N SER A 23 12.24 -19.54 -28.52
CA SER A 23 13.40 -18.93 -29.14
C SER A 23 14.11 -17.99 -28.16
N GLU A 24 15.45 -17.98 -28.19
CA GLU A 24 16.30 -17.14 -27.32
C GLU A 24 15.96 -15.63 -27.42
N HIS A 25 15.44 -15.21 -28.55
CA HIS A 25 15.00 -13.84 -28.78
C HIS A 25 13.87 -13.39 -27.82
N TRP A 26 12.91 -14.25 -27.51
CA TRP A 26 11.84 -13.97 -26.55
C TRP A 26 12.32 -13.93 -25.10
N ARG A 27 13.33 -14.73 -24.75
CA ARG A 27 13.98 -14.67 -23.43
C ARG A 27 14.70 -13.34 -23.23
N GLN A 28 15.39 -12.83 -24.23
CA GLN A 28 16.08 -11.55 -24.17
C GLN A 28 15.12 -10.36 -24.05
N VAL A 29 14.00 -10.37 -24.76
CA VAL A 29 12.96 -9.31 -24.67
C VAL A 29 12.29 -9.32 -23.31
N CYS A 30 11.98 -10.48 -22.74
CA CYS A 30 11.40 -10.57 -21.40
C CYS A 30 12.40 -10.18 -20.31
N THR A 31 13.67 -10.54 -20.41
CA THR A 31 14.70 -10.17 -19.43
C THR A 31 15.09 -8.69 -19.51
N ALA A 32 15.11 -8.08 -20.70
CA ALA A 32 15.35 -6.64 -20.86
C ALA A 32 14.22 -5.80 -20.26
N ASN A 33 12.97 -6.21 -20.46
CA ASN A 33 11.80 -5.53 -19.87
C ASN A 33 11.73 -5.70 -18.35
N LEU A 34 12.14 -6.85 -17.80
CA LEU A 34 12.23 -7.07 -16.36
C LEU A 34 13.34 -6.26 -15.68
N ALA A 35 14.46 -6.02 -16.38
CA ALA A 35 15.57 -5.20 -15.86
C ALA A 35 15.23 -3.69 -15.86
N HIS A 36 14.44 -3.21 -16.82
CA HIS A 36 13.87 -1.85 -16.79
C HIS A 36 12.84 -1.69 -15.67
N TYR A 37 12.12 -2.76 -15.36
CA TYR A 37 11.11 -2.80 -14.31
C TYR A 37 11.68 -2.69 -12.89
N GLY A 38 12.85 -3.27 -12.64
CA GLY A 38 13.54 -3.16 -11.34
C GLY A 38 13.90 -1.73 -10.97
N ARG A 39 14.35 -0.92 -11.93
CA ARG A 39 14.73 0.48 -11.72
C ARG A 39 13.54 1.42 -11.44
N PHE A 40 12.36 1.10 -11.96
CA PHE A 40 11.14 1.88 -11.73
C PHE A 40 10.58 1.74 -10.32
N LYS A 41 10.78 0.56 -9.71
CA LYS A 41 10.31 0.22 -8.37
C LYS A 41 11.02 1.03 -7.27
N ASP A 42 12.32 1.29 -7.45
CA ASP A 42 13.15 1.91 -6.43
C ASP A 42 12.99 3.44 -6.37
N GLN A 43 12.53 4.06 -7.45
CA GLN A 43 12.47 5.51 -7.56
C GLN A 43 11.14 6.13 -7.08
N TYR A 44 10.02 5.39 -7.06
CA TYR A 44 8.70 6.01 -6.84
C TYR A 44 7.84 5.44 -5.70
N GLY A 45 8.24 4.36 -5.03
CA GLY A 45 7.55 3.82 -3.83
C GLY A 45 6.03 3.55 -3.97
N ILE A 46 5.48 3.72 -5.17
CA ILE A 46 4.07 3.66 -5.49
C ILE A 46 3.79 2.35 -6.21
N SER A 47 2.71 1.72 -5.82
CA SER A 47 2.18 0.50 -6.40
C SER A 47 1.89 0.66 -7.90
N SER A 48 2.92 0.51 -8.73
CA SER A 48 2.85 0.53 -10.21
C SER A 48 2.05 -0.63 -10.82
N TYR A 49 1.38 -1.42 -9.99
CA TYR A 49 0.60 -2.58 -10.44
C TYR A 49 -0.63 -2.24 -11.28
N PHE A 50 -1.11 -1.00 -11.21
CA PHE A 50 -2.27 -0.58 -12.00
C PHE A 50 -1.98 -0.41 -13.50
N CYS A 51 -0.77 0.01 -13.85
CA CYS A 51 -0.41 0.23 -15.27
C CYS A 51 -0.12 -1.06 -16.04
N ILE A 52 0.27 -2.15 -15.34
CA ILE A 52 0.78 -3.37 -16.01
C ILE A 52 -0.31 -4.35 -16.33
N SER A 53 -1.38 -4.43 -15.52
CA SER A 53 -2.50 -5.32 -15.82
C SER A 53 -3.22 -4.92 -17.13
N GLY A 54 -3.32 -3.61 -17.41
CA GLY A 54 -3.83 -3.12 -18.69
C GLY A 54 -2.86 -3.34 -19.85
N PHE A 55 -1.55 -3.23 -19.62
CA PHE A 55 -0.53 -3.35 -20.67
C PHE A 55 -0.25 -4.81 -21.07
N ALA A 56 -0.18 -5.71 -20.08
CA ALA A 56 -0.01 -7.14 -20.34
C ALA A 56 -1.23 -7.74 -21.05
N ALA A 57 -2.46 -7.29 -20.72
CA ALA A 57 -3.67 -7.78 -21.35
C ALA A 57 -3.81 -7.37 -22.83
N LEU A 58 -3.35 -6.16 -23.20
CA LEU A 58 -3.34 -5.72 -24.60
C LEU A 58 -2.27 -6.44 -25.45
N MET A 59 -1.16 -6.83 -24.83
CA MET A 59 -0.10 -7.59 -25.51
C MET A 59 -0.45 -9.09 -25.61
N PHE A 60 -1.18 -9.66 -24.63
CA PHE A 60 -1.61 -11.06 -24.66
C PHE A 60 -2.79 -11.28 -25.63
N ALA A 61 -3.70 -10.32 -25.79
CA ALA A 61 -4.78 -10.43 -26.77
C ALA A 61 -4.27 -10.52 -28.22
N GLY A 62 -3.09 -9.91 -28.51
CA GLY A 62 -2.41 -10.06 -29.79
C GLY A 62 -1.63 -11.36 -29.94
N GLY A 63 -1.20 -12.00 -28.85
CA GLY A 63 -0.37 -13.22 -28.86
C GLY A 63 -1.17 -14.52 -28.87
N ILE A 64 -2.37 -14.55 -28.31
CA ILE A 64 -3.21 -15.76 -28.25
C ILE A 64 -3.84 -16.07 -29.61
N GLN A 65 -4.08 -15.08 -30.47
CA GLN A 65 -4.57 -15.33 -31.82
C GLN A 65 -3.55 -16.01 -32.74
N ASN A 66 -2.25 -15.86 -32.50
CA ASN A 66 -1.21 -16.55 -33.27
C ASN A 66 -0.93 -17.98 -32.77
N ALA A 67 -1.25 -18.32 -31.53
CA ALA A 67 -1.03 -19.66 -30.99
C ALA A 67 -2.16 -20.66 -31.38
N VAL A 68 -3.35 -20.18 -31.73
CA VAL A 68 -4.48 -21.02 -32.17
C VAL A 68 -4.39 -21.39 -33.66
N ALA A 69 -3.61 -20.62 -34.45
CA ALA A 69 -3.46 -20.86 -35.88
C ALA A 69 -2.43 -21.94 -36.27
N GLU A 70 -1.60 -22.41 -35.33
CA GLU A 70 -0.52 -23.39 -35.63
C GLU A 70 -0.81 -24.82 -35.16
N THR A 71 -1.98 -25.15 -34.61
CA THR A 71 -2.28 -26.49 -34.09
C THR A 71 -3.35 -27.28 -34.84
N GLU A 72 -3.81 -26.85 -36.00
CA GLU A 72 -4.75 -27.63 -36.83
C GLU A 72 -4.17 -28.00 -38.19
N THR A 73 -3.30 -29.00 -38.22
CA THR A 73 -3.10 -29.86 -39.38
C THR A 73 -2.98 -31.30 -38.90
N ASN A 74 -4.05 -32.05 -38.98
CA ASN A 74 -4.24 -33.29 -39.71
C ASN A 74 -5.49 -34.06 -39.22
N ASP A 75 -6.21 -34.48 -40.26
CA ASP A 75 -7.14 -35.60 -40.42
C ASP A 75 -8.61 -35.45 -40.00
N GLY A 76 -9.40 -35.39 -41.05
CA GLY A 76 -10.68 -36.11 -41.12
C GLY A 76 -11.92 -35.28 -40.83
N MET A 77 -12.47 -34.61 -41.82
CA MET A 77 -13.87 -34.59 -42.22
C MET A 77 -14.21 -33.37 -43.08
N ASN A 78 -14.16 -33.55 -44.38
CA ASN A 78 -14.74 -32.66 -45.38
C ASN A 78 -16.26 -32.77 -45.31
N ARG A 79 -16.94 -31.76 -44.76
CA ARG A 79 -18.32 -31.35 -45.15
C ARG A 79 -18.97 -30.19 -44.35
N SER A 80 -18.25 -29.58 -43.43
CA SER A 80 -18.72 -28.37 -42.72
C SER A 80 -17.82 -27.14 -42.92
N ARG A 81 -16.95 -27.17 -43.93
CA ARG A 81 -15.88 -26.19 -44.15
C ARG A 81 -16.28 -24.97 -45.00
N GLU A 82 -17.42 -24.98 -45.67
CA GLU A 82 -17.78 -23.86 -46.57
C GLU A 82 -18.54 -22.71 -45.87
N ALA A 83 -19.15 -22.93 -44.70
CA ALA A 83 -19.84 -21.86 -43.96
C ALA A 83 -18.93 -21.11 -42.94
N SER A 84 -17.81 -21.70 -42.51
CA SER A 84 -16.87 -21.05 -41.56
C SER A 84 -15.71 -20.32 -42.22
N MET A 85 -15.48 -20.53 -43.52
CA MET A 85 -14.40 -19.85 -44.26
C MET A 85 -14.74 -18.41 -44.66
N SER A 86 -16.01 -17.98 -44.67
CA SER A 86 -16.38 -16.60 -45.01
C SER A 86 -16.14 -15.60 -43.87
N GLU A 87 -16.32 -15.99 -42.62
CA GLU A 87 -16.11 -15.08 -41.48
C GLU A 87 -14.64 -14.96 -41.09
N GLY A 88 -13.82 -16.02 -41.12
CA GLY A 88 -12.41 -15.97 -40.86
C GLY A 88 -11.58 -15.22 -41.90
N SER A 89 -12.04 -15.19 -43.15
CA SER A 89 -11.38 -14.46 -44.24
C SER A 89 -11.63 -12.96 -44.19
N LEU A 90 -12.79 -12.51 -43.73
CA LEU A 90 -13.09 -11.09 -43.50
C LEU A 90 -12.26 -10.51 -42.33
N TYR A 91 -12.13 -11.27 -41.25
CA TYR A 91 -11.30 -10.85 -40.09
C TYR A 91 -9.80 -10.75 -40.44
N ASN A 92 -9.29 -11.64 -41.29
CA ASN A 92 -7.87 -11.60 -41.70
C ASN A 92 -7.59 -10.49 -42.73
N ALA A 93 -8.57 -10.14 -43.58
CA ALA A 93 -8.42 -9.04 -44.52
C ALA A 93 -8.39 -7.67 -43.81
N ASP A 94 -9.33 -7.44 -42.87
CA ASP A 94 -9.36 -6.22 -42.05
C ASP A 94 -8.07 -6.07 -41.17
N PHE A 95 -7.52 -7.18 -40.66
CA PHE A 95 -6.27 -7.14 -39.88
C PHE A 95 -5.05 -6.85 -40.72
N ALA A 96 -4.99 -7.36 -41.97
CA ALA A 96 -3.90 -7.08 -42.89
C ALA A 96 -3.97 -5.63 -43.43
N GLU A 97 -5.15 -5.08 -43.64
CA GLU A 97 -5.36 -3.70 -44.06
C GLU A 97 -5.02 -2.70 -42.95
N VAL A 98 -5.34 -3.02 -41.69
CA VAL A 98 -4.94 -2.26 -40.51
C VAL A 98 -3.41 -2.25 -40.31
N MET A 99 -2.69 -3.33 -40.67
CA MET A 99 -1.23 -3.41 -40.58
C MET A 99 -0.50 -2.55 -41.62
N THR A 100 -1.13 -2.23 -42.74
CA THR A 100 -0.58 -1.35 -43.78
C THR A 100 -0.98 0.11 -43.61
N ASN A 101 -1.91 0.42 -42.70
CA ASN A 101 -2.36 1.77 -42.43
C ASN A 101 -1.30 2.57 -41.65
N GLU A 102 -0.78 3.65 -42.26
CA GLU A 102 0.23 4.49 -41.65
C GLU A 102 -0.23 5.14 -40.32
N HIS A 103 -1.51 5.47 -40.19
CA HIS A 103 -2.09 5.97 -38.96
C HIS A 103 -2.02 4.93 -37.83
N ALA A 104 -2.27 3.66 -38.13
CA ALA A 104 -2.14 2.57 -37.16
C ALA A 104 -0.69 2.39 -36.67
N ARG A 105 0.29 2.56 -37.57
CA ARG A 105 1.73 2.54 -37.22
C ARG A 105 2.08 3.72 -36.31
N ARG A 106 1.68 4.95 -36.68
CA ARG A 106 1.93 6.16 -35.89
C ARG A 106 1.23 6.11 -34.52
N TRP A 107 -0.01 5.61 -34.47
CA TRP A 107 -0.73 5.38 -33.22
C TRP A 107 0.07 4.52 -32.25
N ARG A 108 0.63 3.39 -32.70
CA ARG A 108 1.48 2.51 -31.87
C ARG A 108 2.77 3.21 -31.43
N GLU A 109 3.43 3.89 -32.37
CA GLU A 109 4.66 4.62 -32.08
C GLU A 109 4.44 5.69 -31.01
N TYR A 110 3.42 6.53 -31.17
CA TYR A 110 3.10 7.58 -30.21
C TYR A 110 2.63 7.01 -28.87
N THR A 111 1.82 5.95 -28.86
CA THR A 111 1.42 5.24 -27.63
C THR A 111 2.64 4.72 -26.87
N ASN A 112 3.55 4.02 -27.56
CA ASN A 112 4.75 3.48 -26.92
C ASN A 112 5.67 4.60 -26.39
N LYS A 113 5.83 5.69 -27.14
CA LYS A 113 6.63 6.84 -26.71
C LYS A 113 5.99 7.57 -25.53
N GLY A 114 4.65 7.74 -25.54
CA GLY A 114 3.92 8.26 -24.41
C GLY A 114 4.13 7.44 -23.13
N HIS A 115 4.06 6.11 -23.23
CA HIS A 115 4.35 5.22 -22.08
C HIS A 115 5.79 5.30 -21.60
N ALA A 116 6.76 5.38 -22.51
CA ALA A 116 8.17 5.53 -22.14
C ALA A 116 8.40 6.84 -21.37
N LEU A 117 7.92 7.96 -21.88
CA LEU A 117 8.02 9.28 -21.24
C LEU A 117 7.27 9.33 -19.90
N PHE A 118 6.10 8.71 -19.84
CA PHE A 118 5.35 8.58 -18.59
C PHE A 118 6.14 7.79 -17.54
N SER A 119 6.83 6.73 -17.96
CA SER A 119 7.71 5.95 -17.09
C SER A 119 8.92 6.73 -16.60
N GLU A 120 9.43 7.66 -17.41
CA GLU A 120 10.51 8.58 -17.03
C GLU A 120 10.04 9.74 -16.13
N GLY A 121 8.74 9.87 -15.87
CA GLY A 121 8.17 10.96 -15.09
C GLY A 121 7.95 12.27 -15.87
N LYS A 122 8.16 12.26 -17.20
CA LYS A 122 7.94 13.40 -18.10
C LYS A 122 6.48 13.52 -18.54
N SER A 123 5.60 13.83 -17.59
CA SER A 123 4.15 13.77 -17.80
C SER A 123 3.64 14.71 -18.91
N ASN A 124 4.19 15.93 -19.03
CA ASN A 124 3.76 16.88 -20.07
C ASN A 124 4.09 16.40 -21.48
N GLU A 125 5.28 15.79 -21.66
CA GLU A 125 5.66 15.21 -22.95
C GLU A 125 4.81 13.96 -23.24
N ALA A 126 4.55 13.13 -22.22
CA ALA A 126 3.67 11.96 -22.34
C ALA A 126 2.25 12.35 -22.75
N GLU A 127 1.69 13.44 -22.18
CA GLU A 127 0.37 13.98 -22.55
C GLU A 127 0.34 14.30 -24.06
N THR A 128 1.37 14.99 -24.56
CA THR A 128 1.45 15.36 -25.98
C THR A 128 1.42 14.12 -26.88
N TYR A 129 2.20 13.08 -26.55
CA TYR A 129 2.23 11.86 -27.36
C TYR A 129 0.94 11.04 -27.26
N PHE A 130 0.28 11.01 -26.10
CA PHE A 130 -1.02 10.34 -25.99
C PHE A 130 -2.13 11.08 -26.73
N LEU A 131 -2.08 12.42 -26.81
CA LEU A 131 -3.01 13.20 -27.63
C LEU A 131 -2.77 12.96 -29.13
N LEU A 132 -1.51 12.90 -29.58
CA LEU A 132 -1.16 12.54 -30.96
C LEU A 132 -1.62 11.11 -31.26
N ALA A 133 -1.43 10.16 -30.35
CA ALA A 133 -1.91 8.80 -30.51
C ALA A 133 -3.45 8.75 -30.63
N LEU A 134 -4.18 9.53 -29.86
CA LEU A 134 -5.63 9.61 -29.94
C LEU A 134 -6.10 10.14 -31.29
N GLU A 135 -5.42 11.17 -31.81
CA GLU A 135 -5.74 11.74 -33.12
C GLU A 135 -5.48 10.73 -34.26
N GLU A 136 -4.33 10.07 -34.25
CA GLU A 136 -3.99 9.02 -35.20
C GLU A 136 -4.96 7.83 -35.13
N ALA A 137 -5.42 7.49 -33.90
CA ALA A 137 -6.41 6.44 -33.72
C ALA A 137 -7.75 6.81 -34.39
N LYS A 138 -8.22 8.06 -34.23
CA LYS A 138 -9.47 8.56 -34.82
C LYS A 138 -9.39 8.61 -36.34
N GLN A 139 -8.26 9.03 -36.88
CA GLN A 139 -8.04 9.12 -38.33
C GLN A 139 -7.88 7.75 -38.98
N GLY A 140 -7.16 6.83 -38.33
CA GLY A 140 -6.85 5.54 -38.90
C GLY A 140 -7.93 4.48 -38.75
N PHE A 141 -8.71 4.54 -37.67
CA PHE A 141 -9.70 3.50 -37.31
C PHE A 141 -11.13 4.05 -37.27
N GLY A 142 -11.32 5.37 -37.38
CA GLY A 142 -12.62 6.01 -37.16
C GLY A 142 -12.91 6.27 -35.67
N LEU A 143 -14.00 7.06 -35.43
CA LEU A 143 -14.33 7.50 -34.07
C LEU A 143 -14.83 6.38 -33.15
N ILE A 144 -15.46 5.36 -33.74
CA ILE A 144 -16.11 4.25 -33.02
C ILE A 144 -15.22 3.00 -33.19
N HIS A 145 -14.10 2.95 -32.45
CA HIS A 145 -13.17 1.83 -32.56
C HIS A 145 -12.44 1.56 -31.22
N PRO A 146 -12.14 0.30 -30.87
CA PRO A 146 -11.46 -0.05 -29.61
C PRO A 146 -10.11 0.62 -29.36
N GLN A 147 -9.34 0.96 -30.41
CA GLN A 147 -8.08 1.67 -30.29
C GLN A 147 -8.25 3.12 -29.83
N VAL A 148 -9.36 3.77 -30.20
CA VAL A 148 -9.72 5.09 -29.70
C VAL A 148 -10.03 5.01 -28.19
N ALA A 149 -10.78 3.99 -27.77
CA ALA A 149 -11.03 3.73 -26.35
C ALA A 149 -9.74 3.46 -25.56
N SER A 150 -8.78 2.74 -26.16
CA SER A 150 -7.45 2.52 -25.55
C SER A 150 -6.70 3.84 -25.37
N SER A 151 -6.75 4.74 -26.36
CA SER A 151 -6.10 6.06 -26.26
C SER A 151 -6.76 6.95 -25.19
N TYR A 152 -8.09 6.92 -25.07
CA TYR A 152 -8.80 7.58 -23.97
C TYR A 152 -8.38 7.02 -22.61
N SER A 153 -8.27 5.69 -22.48
CA SER A 153 -7.83 5.05 -21.24
C SER A 153 -6.40 5.45 -20.84
N ASN A 154 -5.47 5.59 -21.80
CA ASN A 154 -4.10 6.02 -21.56
C ASN A 154 -4.04 7.47 -21.06
N LEU A 155 -4.81 8.38 -21.67
CA LEU A 155 -4.93 9.76 -21.21
C LEU A 155 -5.59 9.86 -19.83
N ALA A 156 -6.64 9.08 -19.60
CA ALA A 156 -7.31 9.02 -18.31
C ALA A 156 -6.34 8.58 -17.20
N GLU A 157 -5.50 7.56 -17.49
CA GLU A 157 -4.50 7.05 -16.54
C GLU A 157 -3.42 8.09 -16.25
N LEU A 158 -2.94 8.83 -17.27
CA LEU A 158 -2.02 9.95 -17.09
C LEU A 158 -2.63 11.01 -16.17
N TYR A 159 -3.85 11.48 -16.47
CA TYR A 159 -4.52 12.50 -15.65
C TYR A 159 -4.85 12.00 -14.24
N ARG A 160 -5.17 10.71 -14.08
CA ARG A 160 -5.33 10.09 -12.76
C ARG A 160 -4.05 10.18 -11.93
N MET A 161 -2.91 9.88 -12.55
CA MET A 161 -1.61 9.94 -11.88
C MET A 161 -1.20 11.37 -11.54
N GLU A 162 -1.61 12.35 -12.35
CA GLU A 162 -1.40 13.78 -12.09
C GLU A 162 -2.45 14.38 -11.13
N ARG A 163 -3.42 13.58 -10.67
CA ARG A 163 -4.57 14.02 -9.84
C ARG A 163 -5.48 15.06 -10.50
N LYS A 164 -5.45 15.18 -11.82
CA LYS A 164 -6.38 15.98 -12.61
C LYS A 164 -7.69 15.19 -12.80
N PHE A 165 -8.40 14.94 -11.69
CA PHE A 165 -9.53 14.01 -11.64
C PHE A 165 -10.70 14.45 -12.53
N GLU A 166 -10.94 15.74 -12.65
CA GLU A 166 -11.98 16.30 -13.52
C GLU A 166 -11.76 16.01 -15.01
N LYS A 167 -10.50 15.88 -15.43
CA LYS A 167 -10.16 15.48 -16.80
C LYS A 167 -10.15 13.97 -17.00
N ALA A 168 -9.79 13.21 -15.96
CA ALA A 168 -9.65 11.76 -16.03
C ALA A 168 -11.00 11.03 -16.08
N GLU A 169 -11.99 11.44 -15.25
CA GLU A 169 -13.27 10.76 -15.13
C GLU A 169 -14.03 10.64 -16.46
N PRO A 170 -14.25 11.74 -17.23
CA PRO A 170 -14.95 11.64 -18.50
C PRO A 170 -14.25 10.73 -19.51
N LEU A 171 -12.91 10.75 -19.55
CA LEU A 171 -12.15 9.90 -20.48
C LEU A 171 -12.28 8.40 -20.17
N TYR A 172 -12.33 8.02 -18.87
CA TYR A 172 -12.62 6.63 -18.49
C TYR A 172 -14.03 6.21 -18.92
N LEU A 173 -15.02 7.08 -18.72
CA LEU A 173 -16.40 6.80 -19.10
C LEU A 173 -16.57 6.69 -20.62
N GLU A 174 -16.00 7.62 -21.40
CA GLU A 174 -15.99 7.56 -22.86
C GLU A 174 -15.30 6.29 -23.37
N ALA A 175 -14.18 5.89 -22.75
CA ALA A 175 -13.50 4.65 -23.13
C ALA A 175 -14.38 3.42 -22.90
N ILE A 176 -15.09 3.35 -21.77
CA ILE A 176 -15.98 2.22 -21.45
C ILE A 176 -17.17 2.21 -22.39
N GLU A 177 -17.86 3.34 -22.58
CA GLU A 177 -19.00 3.46 -23.48
C GLU A 177 -18.63 3.02 -24.91
N LEU A 178 -17.49 3.49 -25.40
CA LEU A 178 -16.99 3.14 -26.72
C LEU A 178 -16.70 1.64 -26.85
N LEU A 179 -16.11 1.02 -25.82
CA LEU A 179 -15.88 -0.42 -25.80
C LEU A 179 -17.19 -1.22 -25.73
N GLU A 180 -18.17 -0.74 -24.97
CA GLU A 180 -19.49 -1.38 -24.87
C GLU A 180 -20.24 -1.35 -26.21
N VAL A 181 -20.19 -0.22 -26.91
CA VAL A 181 -20.83 -0.05 -28.23
C VAL A 181 -20.13 -0.90 -29.28
N THR A 182 -18.79 -0.99 -29.25
CA THR A 182 -18.03 -1.66 -30.31
C THR A 182 -17.92 -3.18 -30.13
N LEU A 183 -17.86 -3.65 -28.89
CA LEU A 183 -17.53 -5.03 -28.55
C LEU A 183 -18.60 -5.73 -27.71
N GLY A 184 -19.54 -4.94 -27.22
CA GLY A 184 -20.56 -5.41 -26.29
C GLY A 184 -20.15 -5.26 -24.83
N PRO A 185 -21.14 -5.13 -23.90
CA PRO A 185 -20.93 -4.82 -22.49
C PRO A 185 -20.24 -5.93 -21.69
N GLU A 186 -20.10 -7.11 -22.26
CA GLU A 186 -19.53 -8.29 -21.61
C GLU A 186 -18.16 -8.67 -22.20
N ASP A 187 -17.55 -7.80 -23.04
CA ASP A 187 -16.20 -8.02 -23.57
C ASP A 187 -15.13 -7.85 -22.46
N LEU A 188 -14.05 -8.61 -22.57
CA LEU A 188 -12.96 -8.59 -21.59
C LEU A 188 -12.32 -7.20 -21.45
N ARG A 189 -12.22 -6.42 -22.52
CA ARG A 189 -11.66 -5.06 -22.52
C ARG A 189 -12.51 -4.10 -21.70
N VAL A 190 -13.84 -4.24 -21.70
CA VAL A 190 -14.75 -3.53 -20.80
C VAL A 190 -14.43 -3.90 -19.34
N GLY A 191 -14.18 -5.18 -19.06
CA GLY A 191 -13.76 -5.64 -17.73
C GLY A 191 -12.44 -5.02 -17.23
N PHE A 192 -11.48 -4.78 -18.12
CA PHE A 192 -10.24 -4.08 -17.79
C PHE A 192 -10.46 -2.57 -17.60
N ALA A 193 -11.24 -1.93 -18.45
CA ALA A 193 -11.56 -0.51 -18.34
C ALA A 193 -12.32 -0.21 -17.04
N LEU A 194 -13.29 -1.04 -16.67
CA LEU A 194 -13.99 -0.95 -15.38
C LEU A 194 -13.06 -1.15 -14.18
N HIS A 195 -12.11 -2.07 -14.28
CA HIS A 195 -11.10 -2.26 -13.23
C HIS A 195 -10.27 -0.98 -13.01
N ASN A 196 -9.85 -0.31 -14.09
CA ASN A 196 -9.08 0.93 -14.01
C ASN A 196 -9.93 2.08 -13.45
N LEU A 197 -11.19 2.20 -13.87
CA LEU A 197 -12.14 3.18 -13.34
C LEU A 197 -12.40 2.93 -11.84
N GLY A 198 -12.50 1.66 -11.41
CA GLY A 198 -12.59 1.31 -10.00
C GLY A 198 -11.39 1.85 -9.19
N GLY A 199 -10.16 1.67 -9.71
CA GLY A 199 -8.95 2.23 -9.10
C GLY A 199 -8.93 3.76 -9.05
N PHE A 200 -9.47 4.41 -10.06
CA PHE A 200 -9.66 5.86 -10.07
C PHE A 200 -10.62 6.33 -8.95
N TYR A 201 -11.76 5.66 -8.79
CA TYR A 201 -12.72 5.98 -7.72
C TYR A 201 -12.16 5.72 -6.31
N VAL A 202 -11.34 4.69 -6.12
CA VAL A 202 -10.61 4.47 -4.84
C VAL A 202 -9.74 5.67 -4.49
N MET A 203 -9.02 6.25 -5.46
CA MET A 203 -8.19 7.43 -5.21
C MET A 203 -8.99 8.69 -4.83
N GLN A 204 -10.25 8.76 -5.22
CA GLN A 204 -11.18 9.82 -4.85
C GLN A 204 -11.98 9.52 -3.56
N HIS A 205 -11.71 8.38 -2.90
CA HIS A 205 -12.52 7.88 -1.78
C HIS A 205 -14.01 7.66 -2.10
N LYS A 206 -14.37 7.52 -3.38
CA LYS A 206 -15.72 7.17 -3.86
C LYS A 206 -15.89 5.64 -3.81
N LEU A 207 -15.95 5.08 -2.59
CA LEU A 207 -15.84 3.63 -2.37
C LEU A 207 -16.99 2.83 -2.97
N GLU A 208 -18.22 3.33 -2.95
CA GLU A 208 -19.39 2.66 -3.55
C GLU A 208 -19.26 2.54 -5.08
N GLN A 209 -18.81 3.62 -5.74
CA GLN A 209 -18.58 3.61 -7.19
C GLN A 209 -17.44 2.65 -7.56
N ALA A 210 -16.38 2.61 -6.76
CA ALA A 210 -15.28 1.69 -6.94
C ALA A 210 -15.74 0.23 -6.81
N GLN A 211 -16.55 -0.09 -5.80
CA GLN A 211 -17.14 -1.41 -5.59
C GLN A 211 -17.94 -1.86 -6.81
N ASN A 212 -18.88 -1.04 -7.28
CA ASN A 212 -19.73 -1.34 -8.45
C ASN A 212 -18.88 -1.63 -9.70
N CYS A 213 -17.84 -0.85 -9.95
CA CYS A 213 -16.93 -1.06 -11.07
C CYS A 213 -16.17 -2.39 -10.95
N TYR A 214 -15.64 -2.70 -9.77
CA TYR A 214 -14.90 -3.95 -9.56
C TYR A 214 -15.80 -5.18 -9.60
N GLU A 215 -17.01 -5.14 -9.05
CA GLU A 215 -17.97 -6.23 -9.12
C GLU A 215 -18.36 -6.55 -10.57
N ARG A 216 -18.64 -5.52 -11.37
CA ARG A 216 -18.92 -5.69 -12.78
C ARG A 216 -17.71 -6.24 -13.54
N ALA A 217 -16.52 -5.71 -13.29
CA ALA A 217 -15.28 -6.21 -13.86
C ALA A 217 -15.02 -7.68 -13.49
N LEU A 218 -15.30 -8.08 -12.24
CA LEU A 218 -15.17 -9.46 -11.78
C LEU A 218 -16.12 -10.39 -12.52
N LYS A 219 -17.38 -9.99 -12.70
CA LYS A 219 -18.38 -10.79 -13.43
C LYS A 219 -17.92 -11.10 -14.86
N ILE A 220 -17.41 -10.09 -15.56
CA ILE A 220 -16.88 -10.23 -16.93
C ILE A 220 -15.65 -11.14 -16.96
N LYS A 221 -14.65 -10.85 -16.12
CA LYS A 221 -13.39 -11.60 -16.07
C LYS A 221 -13.61 -13.06 -15.66
N ARG A 222 -14.51 -13.33 -14.71
CA ARG A 222 -14.88 -14.69 -14.30
C ARG A 222 -15.39 -15.50 -15.47
N ARG A 223 -16.25 -14.91 -16.29
CA ARG A 223 -16.89 -15.58 -17.43
C ARG A 223 -15.88 -15.92 -18.52
N ILE A 224 -14.97 -15.00 -18.84
CA ILE A 224 -14.07 -15.12 -19.99
C ILE A 224 -12.75 -15.78 -19.62
N LEU A 225 -12.13 -15.37 -18.52
CA LEU A 225 -10.81 -15.85 -18.10
C LEU A 225 -10.89 -17.07 -17.17
N GLY A 226 -12.06 -17.29 -16.54
CA GLY A 226 -12.22 -18.32 -15.53
C GLY A 226 -11.73 -17.90 -14.13
N LEU A 227 -11.99 -18.81 -13.16
CA LEU A 227 -11.77 -18.55 -11.73
C LEU A 227 -10.29 -18.53 -11.32
N ASN A 228 -9.40 -19.18 -12.10
CA ASN A 228 -7.99 -19.34 -11.73
C ASN A 228 -7.05 -18.35 -12.43
N HIS A 229 -7.60 -17.35 -13.12
CA HIS A 229 -6.79 -16.40 -13.86
C HIS A 229 -6.21 -15.31 -12.93
N PRO A 230 -4.92 -14.92 -13.08
CA PRO A 230 -4.29 -13.87 -12.26
C PRO A 230 -5.00 -12.52 -12.30
N ASP A 231 -5.57 -12.11 -13.46
CA ASP A 231 -6.29 -10.84 -13.60
C ASP A 231 -7.66 -10.86 -12.88
N TYR A 232 -8.31 -12.03 -12.81
CA TYR A 232 -9.48 -12.21 -11.97
C TYR A 232 -9.10 -12.05 -10.49
N ALA A 233 -8.04 -12.75 -10.04
CA ALA A 233 -7.52 -12.65 -8.68
C ALA A 233 -7.05 -11.22 -8.33
N ASN A 234 -6.54 -10.45 -9.31
CA ASN A 234 -6.16 -9.07 -9.09
C ASN A 234 -7.38 -8.18 -8.81
N THR A 235 -8.45 -8.36 -9.57
CA THR A 235 -9.69 -7.58 -9.35
C THR A 235 -10.36 -7.96 -8.03
N MET A 236 -10.35 -9.26 -7.64
CA MET A 236 -10.79 -9.70 -6.31
C MET A 236 -10.03 -9.00 -5.18
N PHE A 237 -8.71 -8.92 -5.29
CA PHE A 237 -7.88 -8.25 -4.30
C PHE A 237 -8.20 -6.75 -4.19
N GLN A 238 -8.42 -6.06 -5.31
CA GLN A 238 -8.78 -4.64 -5.29
C GLN A 238 -10.17 -4.42 -4.67
N LEU A 239 -11.15 -5.27 -4.99
CA LEU A 239 -12.45 -5.24 -4.33
C LEU A 239 -12.32 -5.51 -2.82
N GLY A 240 -11.49 -6.48 -2.42
CA GLY A 240 -11.21 -6.73 -1.01
C GLY A 240 -10.65 -5.52 -0.27
N GLN A 241 -9.78 -4.73 -0.93
CA GLN A 241 -9.28 -3.46 -0.36
C GLN A 241 -10.39 -2.42 -0.18
N VAL A 242 -11.30 -2.29 -1.16
CA VAL A 242 -12.45 -1.38 -1.05
C VAL A 242 -13.36 -1.78 0.09
N LEU A 243 -13.70 -3.06 0.20
CA LEU A 243 -14.55 -3.58 1.28
C LEU A 243 -13.93 -3.38 2.66
N ARG A 244 -12.61 -3.55 2.80
CA ARG A 244 -11.90 -3.21 4.05
C ARG A 244 -12.05 -1.73 4.41
N LEU A 245 -11.91 -0.83 3.44
CA LEU A 245 -12.08 0.61 3.65
C LEU A 245 -13.52 0.99 4.02
N GLN A 246 -14.50 0.22 3.55
CA GLN A 246 -15.92 0.36 3.93
C GLN A 246 -16.25 -0.27 5.30
N GLY A 247 -15.30 -1.02 5.90
CA GLY A 247 -15.50 -1.73 7.17
C GLY A 247 -16.11 -3.12 7.02
N ASN A 248 -16.36 -3.60 5.80
CA ASN A 248 -16.84 -4.96 5.54
C ASN A 248 -15.67 -5.94 5.54
N LEU A 249 -15.16 -6.23 6.74
CA LEU A 249 -13.92 -6.98 6.94
C LEU A 249 -14.06 -8.46 6.56
N GLY A 250 -15.25 -9.07 6.77
CA GLY A 250 -15.47 -10.48 6.45
C GLY A 250 -15.36 -10.79 4.97
N ASP A 251 -16.05 -10.02 4.12
CA ASP A 251 -15.98 -10.19 2.66
C ASP A 251 -14.60 -9.81 2.13
N ALA A 252 -13.97 -8.77 2.71
CA ALA A 252 -12.59 -8.39 2.37
C ALA A 252 -11.59 -9.52 2.62
N GLU A 253 -11.73 -10.23 3.74
CA GLU A 253 -10.91 -11.40 4.08
C GLU A 253 -11.08 -12.51 3.04
N ILE A 254 -12.32 -12.92 2.76
CA ILE A 254 -12.64 -14.00 1.80
C ILE A 254 -12.02 -13.70 0.44
N LEU A 255 -12.26 -12.51 -0.12
CA LEU A 255 -11.75 -12.14 -1.43
C LEU A 255 -10.22 -12.09 -1.47
N THR A 256 -9.59 -11.60 -0.39
CA THR A 256 -8.14 -11.52 -0.32
C THR A 256 -7.50 -12.91 -0.20
N ARG A 257 -8.08 -13.82 0.62
CA ARG A 257 -7.63 -15.23 0.73
C ARG A 257 -7.75 -15.96 -0.61
N ASP A 258 -8.90 -15.85 -1.26
CA ASP A 258 -9.11 -16.48 -2.57
C ASP A 258 -8.15 -15.95 -3.63
N SER A 259 -7.90 -14.64 -3.63
CA SER A 259 -6.92 -14.01 -4.50
C SER A 259 -5.49 -14.55 -4.28
N ILE A 260 -5.09 -14.80 -3.04
CA ILE A 260 -3.79 -15.40 -2.70
C ILE A 260 -3.75 -16.86 -3.19
N ARG A 261 -4.80 -17.64 -2.89
CA ARG A 261 -4.91 -19.05 -3.29
C ARG A 261 -4.76 -19.24 -4.80
N ILE A 262 -5.42 -18.40 -5.60
CA ILE A 262 -5.32 -18.46 -7.08
C ILE A 262 -3.88 -18.22 -7.55
N LEU A 263 -3.17 -17.25 -6.96
CA LEU A 263 -1.80 -16.98 -7.34
C LEU A 263 -0.81 -18.07 -6.87
N GLU A 264 -1.04 -18.66 -5.70
CA GLU A 264 -0.24 -19.79 -5.21
C GLU A 264 -0.39 -20.99 -6.14
N GLN A 265 -1.62 -21.32 -6.56
CA GLN A 265 -1.91 -22.40 -7.52
C GLN A 265 -1.30 -22.12 -8.90
N GLY A 266 -1.18 -20.85 -9.29
CA GLY A 266 -0.51 -20.39 -10.51
C GLY A 266 1.02 -20.41 -10.46
N GLY A 267 1.63 -20.95 -9.39
CA GLY A 267 3.09 -21.05 -9.25
C GLY A 267 3.79 -19.77 -8.81
N LEU A 268 3.05 -18.74 -8.40
CA LEU A 268 3.58 -17.44 -7.98
C LEU A 268 3.81 -17.35 -6.45
N GLY A 269 3.85 -18.47 -5.74
CA GLY A 269 3.84 -18.56 -4.27
C GLY A 269 4.92 -17.74 -3.53
N HIS A 270 6.05 -17.47 -4.16
CA HIS A 270 7.14 -16.67 -3.60
C HIS A 270 7.26 -15.27 -4.24
N SER A 271 6.27 -14.85 -5.02
CA SER A 271 6.30 -13.56 -5.68
C SER A 271 6.07 -12.40 -4.70
N GLN A 272 6.66 -11.25 -4.99
CA GLN A 272 6.42 -10.02 -4.23
C GLN A 272 4.93 -9.63 -4.18
N ILE A 273 4.15 -10.07 -5.18
CA ILE A 273 2.70 -9.83 -5.26
C ILE A 273 1.98 -10.55 -4.11
N ILE A 274 2.32 -11.82 -3.89
CA ILE A 274 1.71 -12.61 -2.81
C ILE A 274 2.10 -12.06 -1.45
N ILE A 275 3.37 -11.72 -1.23
CA ILE A 275 3.82 -11.10 0.02
C ILE A 275 3.01 -9.84 0.33
N LYS A 276 2.78 -8.99 -0.68
CA LYS A 276 1.94 -7.81 -0.52
C LYS A 276 0.49 -8.16 -0.16
N ARG A 277 -0.12 -9.14 -0.85
CA ARG A 277 -1.50 -9.58 -0.55
C ARG A 277 -1.62 -10.21 0.82
N MET A 278 -0.65 -11.04 1.21
CA MET A 278 -0.56 -11.58 2.57
C MET A 278 -0.44 -10.47 3.62
N GLY A 279 0.35 -9.42 3.34
CA GLY A 279 0.46 -8.26 4.22
C GLY A 279 -0.87 -7.51 4.39
N HIS A 280 -1.66 -7.39 3.32
CA HIS A 280 -3.01 -6.82 3.41
C HIS A 280 -3.98 -7.72 4.17
N LEU A 281 -3.90 -9.05 3.96
CA LEU A 281 -4.71 -10.01 4.72
C LEU A 281 -4.36 -9.96 6.22
N ALA A 282 -3.08 -9.89 6.57
CA ALA A 282 -2.65 -9.72 7.95
C ALA A 282 -3.24 -8.45 8.57
N GLN A 283 -3.32 -7.34 7.81
CA GLN A 283 -3.94 -6.12 8.30
C GLN A 283 -5.45 -6.28 8.50
N ILE A 284 -6.18 -6.95 7.59
CA ILE A 284 -7.61 -7.27 7.76
C ILE A 284 -7.81 -8.09 9.04
N LEU A 285 -7.00 -9.11 9.27
CA LEU A 285 -7.06 -9.95 10.45
C LEU A 285 -6.79 -9.17 11.76
N LEU A 286 -5.85 -8.21 11.73
CA LEU A 286 -5.62 -7.28 12.84
C LEU A 286 -6.82 -6.36 13.08
N ASP A 287 -7.42 -5.82 12.03
CA ASP A 287 -8.62 -4.98 12.10
C ASP A 287 -9.83 -5.78 12.66
N MET A 288 -9.87 -7.11 12.45
CA MET A 288 -10.84 -8.05 13.03
C MET A 288 -10.47 -8.56 14.43
N ASN A 289 -9.35 -8.12 15.00
CA ASN A 289 -8.79 -8.60 16.26
C ASN A 289 -8.44 -10.12 16.28
N GLN A 290 -8.18 -10.71 15.11
CA GLN A 290 -7.75 -12.10 14.95
C GLN A 290 -6.22 -12.19 15.02
N LEU A 291 -5.66 -11.87 16.19
CA LEU A 291 -4.22 -11.67 16.38
C LEU A 291 -3.39 -12.92 16.08
N GLN A 292 -3.90 -14.11 16.45
CA GLN A 292 -3.16 -15.36 16.26
C GLN A 292 -3.02 -15.74 14.77
N GLU A 293 -4.07 -15.53 13.97
CA GLU A 293 -4.02 -15.78 12.54
C GLU A 293 -3.13 -14.75 11.82
N ALA A 294 -3.19 -13.50 12.26
CA ALA A 294 -2.31 -12.44 11.76
C ALA A 294 -0.83 -12.76 12.04
N GLU A 295 -0.51 -13.23 13.24
CA GLU A 295 0.83 -13.69 13.62
C GLU A 295 1.32 -14.81 12.70
N ASN A 296 0.53 -15.88 12.54
CA ASN A 296 0.90 -17.02 11.70
C ASN A 296 1.19 -16.58 10.26
N LEU A 297 0.37 -15.69 9.72
CA LEU A 297 0.56 -15.16 8.38
C LEU A 297 1.80 -14.27 8.27
N GLN A 298 2.08 -13.44 9.27
CA GLN A 298 3.26 -12.59 9.32
C GLN A 298 4.55 -13.40 9.48
N ARG A 299 4.54 -14.51 10.24
CA ARG A 299 5.65 -15.46 10.29
C ARG A 299 5.93 -16.10 8.92
N LYS A 300 4.87 -16.47 8.18
CA LYS A 300 5.01 -16.97 6.80
C LYS A 300 5.64 -15.91 5.88
N ILE A 301 5.20 -14.65 5.97
CA ILE A 301 5.79 -13.53 5.21
C ILE A 301 7.27 -13.35 5.56
N LEU A 302 7.61 -13.33 6.84
CA LEU A 302 8.99 -13.17 7.31
C LEU A 302 9.87 -14.29 6.76
N HIS A 303 9.43 -15.54 6.87
CA HIS A 303 10.17 -16.71 6.35
C HIS A 303 10.41 -16.62 4.83
N ILE A 304 9.38 -16.25 4.04
CA ILE A 304 9.53 -16.07 2.59
C ILE A 304 10.57 -14.98 2.27
N LEU A 305 10.57 -13.88 3.02
CA LEU A 305 11.53 -12.79 2.82
C LEU A 305 12.95 -13.18 3.27
N GLU A 306 13.10 -13.93 4.34
CA GLU A 306 14.39 -14.44 4.81
C GLU A 306 15.03 -15.38 3.76
N VAL A 307 14.24 -16.26 3.16
CA VAL A 307 14.71 -17.17 2.11
C VAL A 307 15.02 -16.44 0.80
N SER A 308 14.18 -15.47 0.41
CA SER A 308 14.30 -14.81 -0.90
C SER A 308 15.25 -13.61 -0.93
N LYS A 309 15.41 -12.87 0.18
CA LYS A 309 16.19 -11.63 0.28
C LYS A 309 17.29 -11.68 1.33
N GLY A 310 17.34 -12.74 2.12
CA GLY A 310 18.28 -12.90 3.23
C GLY A 310 17.83 -12.24 4.53
N LEU A 311 18.54 -12.58 5.59
CA LEU A 311 18.27 -12.12 6.96
C LEU A 311 18.56 -10.63 7.17
N ASP A 312 19.53 -10.09 6.46
CA ASP A 312 20.03 -8.72 6.57
C ASP A 312 19.47 -7.80 5.45
N SER A 313 18.19 -7.93 5.11
CA SER A 313 17.52 -7.02 4.17
C SER A 313 16.55 -6.07 4.86
N LEU A 314 16.34 -4.87 4.27
CA LEU A 314 15.36 -3.91 4.80
C LEU A 314 13.93 -4.45 4.77
N ASP A 315 13.58 -5.26 3.76
CA ASP A 315 12.25 -5.86 3.65
C ASP A 315 12.03 -6.88 4.77
N THR A 316 13.04 -7.74 5.04
CA THR A 316 13.00 -8.72 6.15
C THR A 316 12.91 -8.01 7.50
N SER A 317 13.71 -6.96 7.70
CA SER A 317 13.67 -6.12 8.89
C SER A 317 12.27 -5.50 9.11
N THR A 318 11.66 -4.95 8.05
CA THR A 318 10.31 -4.37 8.13
C THR A 318 9.23 -5.43 8.44
N ALA A 319 9.37 -6.64 7.89
CA ALA A 319 8.44 -7.74 8.19
C ALA A 319 8.59 -8.21 9.65
N ALA A 320 9.82 -8.30 10.17
CA ALA A 320 10.09 -8.62 11.57
C ALA A 320 9.47 -7.60 12.53
N GLU A 321 9.51 -6.30 12.21
CA GLU A 321 8.85 -5.26 13.01
C GLU A 321 7.33 -5.41 13.05
N LYS A 322 6.70 -5.69 11.90
CA LYS A 322 5.24 -5.91 11.86
C LYS A 322 4.85 -7.12 12.70
N LEU A 323 5.60 -8.21 12.61
CA LEU A 323 5.41 -9.39 13.44
C LEU A 323 5.59 -9.05 14.93
N ALA A 324 6.63 -8.32 15.29
CA ALA A 324 6.89 -7.92 16.67
C ALA A 324 5.73 -7.13 17.28
N LEU A 325 5.10 -6.21 16.53
CA LEU A 325 3.94 -5.45 17.00
C LEU A 325 2.71 -6.36 17.25
N THR A 326 2.52 -7.37 16.43
CA THR A 326 1.42 -8.34 16.61
C THR A 326 1.69 -9.24 17.83
N ILE A 327 2.91 -9.74 17.97
CA ILE A 327 3.37 -10.54 19.13
C ILE A 327 3.30 -9.72 20.43
N GLN A 328 3.65 -8.44 20.38
CA GLN A 328 3.47 -7.50 21.50
C GLN A 328 1.99 -7.46 21.95
N SER A 329 1.06 -7.38 21.00
CA SER A 329 -0.38 -7.37 21.30
C SER A 329 -0.87 -8.69 21.89
N LEU A 330 -0.22 -9.81 21.56
CA LEU A 330 -0.45 -11.13 22.16
C LEU A 330 0.21 -11.30 23.54
N GLY A 331 1.06 -10.36 23.94
CA GLY A 331 1.69 -10.34 25.25
C GLY A 331 3.06 -11.04 25.35
N SER A 332 3.60 -11.58 24.25
CA SER A 332 4.96 -12.18 24.21
C SER A 332 6.02 -11.10 24.00
N LEU A 333 6.28 -10.33 25.07
CA LEU A 333 7.13 -9.12 25.02
C LEU A 333 8.60 -9.43 24.74
N ASP A 334 9.13 -10.56 25.22
CA ASP A 334 10.54 -10.94 25.04
C ASP A 334 10.84 -11.22 23.55
N GLU A 335 10.00 -12.02 22.89
CA GLU A 335 10.14 -12.30 21.45
C GLU A 335 9.98 -11.03 20.61
N ALA A 336 9.01 -10.17 20.96
CA ALA A 336 8.85 -8.87 20.30
C ALA A 336 10.11 -7.99 20.43
N GLN A 337 10.73 -7.99 21.62
CA GLN A 337 11.97 -7.26 21.89
C GLN A 337 13.13 -7.77 21.03
N GLU A 338 13.30 -9.09 20.92
CA GLU A 338 14.35 -9.72 20.08
C GLU A 338 14.20 -9.37 18.60
N LEU A 339 12.98 -9.47 18.06
CA LEU A 339 12.71 -9.15 16.67
C LEU A 339 12.97 -7.66 16.35
N LEU A 340 12.59 -6.76 17.26
CA LEU A 340 12.85 -5.33 17.10
C LEU A 340 14.32 -4.99 17.21
N GLN A 341 15.05 -5.62 18.16
CA GLN A 341 16.48 -5.42 18.30
C GLN A 341 17.24 -5.89 17.05
N ARG A 342 16.85 -7.07 16.51
CA ARG A 342 17.40 -7.57 15.24
C ARG A 342 17.12 -6.58 14.10
N SER A 343 15.92 -6.03 14.02
CA SER A 343 15.55 -5.04 13.00
C SER A 343 16.43 -3.78 13.10
N ILE A 344 16.66 -3.24 14.30
CA ILE A 344 17.52 -2.07 14.52
C ILE A 344 18.94 -2.38 14.04
N ASN A 345 19.50 -3.53 14.43
CA ASN A 345 20.87 -3.91 14.05
C ASN A 345 21.03 -4.00 12.52
N VAL A 346 20.03 -4.54 11.80
CA VAL A 346 20.04 -4.60 10.34
C VAL A 346 19.97 -3.20 9.74
N LYS A 347 19.06 -2.36 10.22
CA LYS A 347 18.88 -0.99 9.70
C LYS A 347 20.12 -0.12 9.95
N GLN A 348 20.77 -0.26 11.11
CA GLN A 348 22.03 0.45 11.41
C GLN A 348 23.19 0.06 10.50
N LYS A 349 23.20 -1.19 9.99
CA LYS A 349 24.20 -1.64 9.00
C LYS A 349 23.94 -1.11 7.59
N LEU A 350 22.66 -0.96 7.21
CA LEU A 350 22.26 -0.70 5.83
C LEU A 350 21.89 0.76 5.54
N LEU A 351 21.57 1.53 6.56
CA LEU A 351 21.10 2.92 6.45
C LEU A 351 22.08 3.88 7.09
N PRO A 352 22.10 5.16 6.68
CA PRO A 352 22.85 6.21 7.38
C PRO A 352 22.48 6.28 8.86
N GLU A 353 23.43 6.61 9.72
CA GLU A 353 23.27 6.62 11.19
C GLU A 353 22.05 7.42 11.69
N ASN A 354 21.72 8.52 11.02
CA ASN A 354 20.60 9.38 11.38
C ASN A 354 19.35 9.16 10.51
N HIS A 355 19.21 7.98 9.89
CA HIS A 355 18.06 7.70 9.06
C HIS A 355 16.79 7.49 9.92
N ILE A 356 15.68 8.15 9.55
CA ILE A 356 14.45 8.18 10.36
C ILE A 356 13.89 6.78 10.69
N GLN A 357 14.04 5.80 9.80
CA GLN A 357 13.58 4.43 10.05
C GLN A 357 14.28 3.76 11.24
N ILE A 358 15.51 4.19 11.60
CA ILE A 358 16.19 3.72 12.81
C ILE A 358 15.50 4.31 14.04
N GLY A 359 15.17 5.61 14.02
CA GLY A 359 14.41 6.27 15.08
C GLY A 359 13.03 5.65 15.32
N GLU A 360 12.29 5.31 14.24
CA GLU A 360 11.01 4.59 14.34
C GLU A 360 11.15 3.22 15.00
N SER A 361 12.21 2.47 14.66
CA SER A 361 12.46 1.15 15.26
C SER A 361 12.85 1.27 16.73
N MET A 362 13.67 2.27 17.09
CA MET A 362 14.02 2.59 18.49
C MET A 362 12.79 2.95 19.32
N LEU A 363 11.87 3.75 18.77
CA LEU A 363 10.59 4.10 19.42
C LEU A 363 9.73 2.84 19.69
N LYS A 364 9.63 1.93 18.70
CA LYS A 364 8.88 0.68 18.86
C LYS A 364 9.49 -0.19 19.96
N LEU A 365 10.81 -0.33 19.96
CA LEU A 365 11.53 -1.11 20.97
C LEU A 365 11.39 -0.49 22.38
N ALA A 366 11.48 0.83 22.48
CA ALA A 366 11.27 1.54 23.73
C ALA A 366 9.86 1.29 24.31
N ARG A 367 8.83 1.33 23.47
CA ARG A 367 7.44 1.02 23.87
C ARG A 367 7.31 -0.42 24.40
N VAL A 368 7.97 -1.40 23.78
CA VAL A 368 7.97 -2.79 24.27
C VAL A 368 8.67 -2.87 25.64
N ALA A 369 9.80 -2.21 25.82
CA ALA A 369 10.52 -2.17 27.09
C ALA A 369 9.68 -1.50 28.21
N MET A 370 8.96 -0.41 27.90
CA MET A 370 8.02 0.23 28.83
C MET A 370 6.88 -0.68 29.24
N LEU A 371 6.31 -1.44 28.30
CA LEU A 371 5.24 -2.42 28.58
C LEU A 371 5.77 -3.56 29.47
N LYS A 372 6.99 -4.04 29.20
CA LYS A 372 7.66 -5.06 30.01
C LYS A 372 7.90 -4.56 31.43
N ALA A 373 8.41 -3.35 31.57
CA ALA A 373 8.58 -2.70 32.88
C ALA A 373 7.25 -2.58 33.64
N SER A 374 6.18 -2.13 32.98
CA SER A 374 4.85 -2.03 33.59
C SER A 374 4.32 -3.38 34.07
N ARG A 375 4.58 -4.47 33.35
CA ARG A 375 4.21 -5.83 33.73
C ARG A 375 5.01 -6.32 34.94
N ASN A 376 6.32 -6.07 34.93
CA ASN A 376 7.25 -6.54 35.96
C ASN A 376 7.23 -5.67 37.23
N LYS A 377 6.69 -4.48 37.20
CA LYS A 377 6.68 -3.50 38.30
C LYS A 377 6.29 -4.08 39.66
N LYS A 378 5.27 -4.96 39.71
CA LYS A 378 4.80 -5.57 40.95
C LYS A 378 5.62 -6.78 41.41
N VAL A 379 6.40 -7.40 40.51
CA VAL A 379 7.14 -8.65 40.76
C VAL A 379 8.61 -8.35 41.03
N ASN A 380 9.21 -7.47 40.25
CA ASN A 380 10.63 -7.12 40.34
C ASN A 380 10.82 -5.64 39.94
N ALA A 381 10.83 -4.76 40.92
CA ALA A 381 11.02 -3.32 40.72
C ALA A 381 12.37 -2.96 40.09
N ILE A 382 13.44 -3.69 40.42
CA ILE A 382 14.80 -3.44 39.91
C ILE A 382 14.84 -3.76 38.40
N GLU A 383 14.22 -4.86 37.97
CA GLU A 383 14.14 -5.21 36.56
C GLU A 383 13.25 -4.21 35.77
N ALA A 384 12.17 -3.76 36.38
CA ALA A 384 11.30 -2.74 35.79
C ALA A 384 12.07 -1.41 35.59
N GLU A 385 12.86 -0.99 36.56
CA GLU A 385 13.70 0.21 36.48
C GLU A 385 14.74 0.08 35.35
N LEU A 386 15.43 -1.07 35.28
CA LEU A 386 16.40 -1.35 34.21
C LEU A 386 15.77 -1.28 32.80
N GLU A 387 14.58 -1.84 32.62
CA GLU A 387 13.87 -1.77 31.33
C GLU A 387 13.42 -0.33 31.01
N LEU A 388 13.04 0.49 32.01
CA LEU A 388 12.73 1.90 31.80
C LEU A 388 13.97 2.73 31.43
N GLU A 389 15.12 2.47 32.05
CA GLU A 389 16.36 3.16 31.66
C GLU A 389 16.79 2.81 30.23
N LYS A 390 16.70 1.54 29.82
CA LYS A 390 16.91 1.14 28.41
C LYS A 390 15.94 1.85 27.47
N ALA A 391 14.66 1.92 27.84
CA ALA A 391 13.65 2.63 27.05
C ALA A 391 13.99 4.12 26.92
N LYS A 392 14.52 4.74 27.98
CA LYS A 392 14.94 6.15 27.99
C LYS A 392 16.08 6.42 27.02
N GLU A 393 17.09 5.55 26.99
CA GLU A 393 18.20 5.66 26.05
C GLU A 393 17.70 5.56 24.60
N LEU A 394 16.82 4.58 24.32
CA LEU A 394 16.22 4.40 22.99
C LEU A 394 15.39 5.61 22.57
N LEU A 395 14.56 6.16 23.47
CA LEU A 395 13.77 7.35 23.19
C LEU A 395 14.65 8.58 22.95
N SER A 396 15.71 8.74 23.72
CA SER A 396 16.67 9.83 23.51
C SER A 396 17.33 9.76 22.14
N GLY A 397 17.70 8.55 21.70
CA GLY A 397 18.21 8.29 20.34
C GLY A 397 17.17 8.58 19.25
N ALA A 398 15.93 8.11 19.44
CA ALA A 398 14.83 8.34 18.50
C ALA A 398 14.49 9.84 18.37
N ILE A 399 14.43 10.57 19.48
CA ILE A 399 14.20 12.04 19.51
C ILE A 399 15.29 12.76 18.74
N ARG A 400 16.58 12.44 19.02
CA ARG A 400 17.72 13.06 18.33
C ARG A 400 17.63 12.85 16.80
N ILE A 401 17.37 11.64 16.34
CA ILE A 401 17.28 11.30 14.92
C ILE A 401 16.08 12.03 14.29
N ALA A 402 14.92 12.00 14.94
CA ALA A 402 13.69 12.59 14.41
C ALA A 402 13.76 14.13 14.39
N ASP A 403 14.38 14.76 15.37
CA ASP A 403 14.58 16.22 15.42
C ASP A 403 15.50 16.69 14.29
N LEU A 404 16.64 16.03 14.09
CA LEU A 404 17.55 16.29 12.97
C LEU A 404 16.87 16.10 11.62
N ALA A 405 16.11 15.02 11.44
CA ALA A 405 15.36 14.78 10.21
C ALA A 405 14.30 15.86 9.96
N THR A 406 13.63 16.33 11.00
CA THR A 406 12.64 17.41 10.91
C THR A 406 13.29 18.73 10.52
N GLU A 407 14.45 19.08 11.10
CA GLU A 407 15.19 20.30 10.76
C GLU A 407 15.70 20.31 9.32
N LEU A 408 16.27 19.19 8.86
CA LEU A 408 16.73 19.05 7.46
C LEU A 408 15.59 19.23 6.46
N LEU A 409 14.40 18.76 6.79
CA LEU A 409 13.24 18.82 5.90
C LEU A 409 12.57 20.21 5.92
N ILE A 410 12.58 20.91 7.05
CA ILE A 410 12.15 22.31 7.14
C ILE A 410 13.06 23.19 6.26
N SER A 411 14.37 22.95 6.27
CA SER A 411 15.32 23.72 5.45
C SER A 411 15.19 23.43 3.95
N ALA A 412 14.68 22.27 3.57
CA ALA A 412 14.48 21.86 2.17
C ALA A 412 13.15 22.32 1.55
N THR A 413 12.17 22.72 2.39
CA THR A 413 10.82 23.12 1.94
C THR A 413 10.66 24.63 1.69
N SER A 414 11.75 25.39 1.56
CA SER A 414 11.69 26.83 1.24
C SER A 414 11.12 27.06 -0.18
N ASP A 415 9.99 27.76 -0.22
CA ASP A 415 9.54 28.69 -1.28
C ASP A 415 9.00 28.20 -2.63
N ASP A 416 8.18 27.13 -2.69
CA ASP A 416 7.34 26.99 -3.86
C ASP A 416 5.88 26.64 -3.50
N GLU A 417 5.05 27.67 -3.35
CA GLU A 417 3.59 27.61 -3.14
C GLU A 417 2.81 27.15 -4.39
N THR A 418 3.25 26.15 -5.11
CA THR A 418 2.46 25.60 -6.22
C THR A 418 1.45 24.55 -5.74
N ILE A 419 0.21 24.95 -5.71
CA ILE A 419 -0.98 24.43 -5.02
C ILE A 419 -1.42 23.01 -5.43
N HIS A 420 -0.80 22.32 -6.37
CA HIS A 420 -1.34 21.03 -6.90
C HIS A 420 -0.33 19.90 -7.10
N LYS A 421 0.83 19.94 -6.46
CA LYS A 421 1.80 18.81 -6.59
C LYS A 421 1.51 17.72 -5.56
N ARG A 422 1.76 16.45 -5.95
CA ARG A 422 1.84 15.30 -5.02
C ARG A 422 2.77 15.67 -3.87
N PRO A 423 2.48 15.24 -2.62
CA PRO A 423 3.47 15.39 -1.56
C PRO A 423 4.77 14.76 -2.06
N THR A 424 5.83 15.56 -2.08
CA THR A 424 7.15 15.10 -2.50
C THR A 424 7.63 13.97 -1.57
N LYS A 425 8.68 13.28 -1.93
CA LYS A 425 9.26 12.26 -1.04
C LYS A 425 9.70 12.92 0.26
N GLU A 426 10.29 14.11 0.13
CA GLU A 426 10.75 14.93 1.25
C GLU A 426 9.60 15.29 2.20
N GLU A 427 8.42 15.63 1.69
CA GLU A 427 7.25 15.94 2.52
C GLU A 427 6.70 14.72 3.27
N LYS A 428 6.74 13.55 2.65
CA LYS A 428 6.37 12.30 3.34
C LYS A 428 7.38 11.94 4.42
N ASP A 429 8.66 12.12 4.13
CA ASP A 429 9.72 11.89 5.08
C ASP A 429 9.64 12.90 6.24
N ALA A 430 9.28 14.18 5.96
CA ALA A 430 8.99 15.20 6.97
C ALA A 430 7.80 14.84 7.87
N GLN A 431 6.72 14.34 7.27
CA GLN A 431 5.57 13.87 8.03
C GLN A 431 5.95 12.74 8.99
N VAL A 432 6.71 11.76 8.50
CA VAL A 432 7.20 10.63 9.31
C VAL A 432 8.13 11.11 10.41
N ALA A 433 9.06 12.03 10.09
CA ALA A 433 9.99 12.57 11.07
C ALA A 433 9.27 13.33 12.20
N LEU A 434 8.36 14.23 11.85
CA LEU A 434 7.58 14.99 12.82
C LEU A 434 6.72 14.07 13.70
N LEU A 435 6.04 13.10 13.09
CA LEU A 435 5.22 12.14 13.84
C LEU A 435 6.07 11.30 14.80
N THR A 436 7.24 10.82 14.35
CA THR A 436 8.17 10.05 15.18
C THR A 436 8.73 10.90 16.33
N LEU A 437 9.06 12.17 16.06
CA LEU A 437 9.50 13.11 17.10
C LEU A 437 8.43 13.29 18.18
N MET A 438 7.20 13.59 17.78
CA MET A 438 6.09 13.79 18.71
C MET A 438 5.81 12.54 19.54
N GLN A 439 5.74 11.38 18.88
CA GLN A 439 5.50 10.09 19.55
C GLN A 439 6.62 9.70 20.51
N SER A 440 7.85 10.03 20.17
CA SER A 440 8.99 9.76 21.06
C SER A 440 9.01 10.68 22.28
N LEU A 441 8.64 11.95 22.11
CA LEU A 441 8.52 12.92 23.21
C LEU A 441 7.34 12.59 24.14
N ASP A 442 6.20 12.19 23.58
CA ASP A 442 5.02 11.75 24.34
C ASP A 442 5.32 10.46 25.13
N ALA A 443 6.00 9.50 24.49
CA ALA A 443 6.46 8.28 25.15
C ALA A 443 7.48 8.58 26.26
N LEU A 444 8.38 9.55 26.08
CA LEU A 444 9.31 9.98 27.13
C LEU A 444 8.56 10.59 28.32
N GLY A 445 7.53 11.42 28.08
CA GLY A 445 6.67 11.94 29.14
C GLY A 445 5.98 10.82 29.93
N THR A 446 5.43 9.81 29.24
CA THR A 446 4.79 8.65 29.90
C THR A 446 5.81 7.76 30.63
N LEU A 447 7.03 7.64 30.13
CA LEU A 447 8.13 6.94 30.80
C LEU A 447 8.48 7.62 32.13
N GLU A 448 8.70 8.93 32.15
CA GLU A 448 9.02 9.67 33.38
C GLU A 448 7.88 9.56 34.41
N ILE A 449 6.61 9.50 33.97
CA ILE A 449 5.48 9.17 34.85
C ILE A 449 5.59 7.75 35.42
N SER A 450 6.03 6.79 34.62
CA SER A 450 6.22 5.40 35.07
C SER A 450 7.35 5.27 36.08
N MET A 451 8.45 6.05 35.92
CA MET A 451 9.54 6.18 36.89
C MET A 451 9.06 6.78 38.21
N LEU A 452 8.22 7.83 38.15
CA LEU A 452 7.56 8.43 39.32
C LEU A 452 6.85 7.41 40.21
N GLU A 453 6.27 6.39 39.60
CA GLU A 453 5.54 5.35 40.33
C GLU A 453 6.47 4.31 40.99
N LEU A 454 7.72 4.22 40.56
CA LEU A 454 8.76 3.36 41.17
C LEU A 454 9.53 4.07 42.28
N HIS A 455 9.80 5.36 42.15
CA HIS A 455 10.53 6.14 43.12
C HIS A 455 9.73 6.35 44.44
N GLN A 456 10.38 6.20 45.56
CA GLN A 456 9.74 6.38 46.88
C GLN A 456 9.97 7.79 47.46
N GLU A 457 11.09 8.42 47.13
CA GLU A 457 11.48 9.71 47.65
C GLU A 457 10.68 10.88 47.02
N ALA A 458 10.22 11.80 47.85
CA ALA A 458 9.43 12.96 47.40
C ALA A 458 10.20 13.90 46.47
N GLN A 459 11.52 13.99 46.65
CA GLN A 459 12.39 14.84 45.87
C GLN A 459 12.61 14.30 44.46
N GLU A 460 12.78 12.99 44.31
CA GLU A 460 12.85 12.32 42.99
C GLU A 460 11.54 12.43 42.25
N LYS A 461 10.40 12.22 42.93
CA LYS A 461 9.06 12.41 42.35
C LYS A 461 8.82 13.79 41.77
N SER A 462 9.27 14.85 42.46
CA SER A 462 9.16 16.23 41.97
C SER A 462 9.99 16.45 40.69
N LYS A 463 11.18 15.83 40.64
CA LYS A 463 12.07 15.90 39.46
C LYS A 463 11.50 15.19 38.25
N ASP A 464 10.90 14.02 38.44
CA ASP A 464 10.32 13.24 37.36
C ASP A 464 9.06 13.90 36.79
N ILE A 465 8.22 14.50 37.62
CA ILE A 465 7.08 15.29 37.14
C ILE A 465 7.56 16.46 36.26
N ALA A 466 8.61 17.17 36.67
CA ALA A 466 9.14 18.29 35.89
C ALA A 466 9.71 17.83 34.54
N LYS A 467 10.40 16.68 34.50
CA LYS A 467 10.91 16.09 33.24
C LYS A 467 9.77 15.63 32.33
N ALA A 468 8.73 14.98 32.90
CA ALA A 468 7.56 14.57 32.15
C ALA A 468 6.85 15.79 31.52
N GLU A 469 6.65 16.85 32.29
CA GLU A 469 6.07 18.11 31.82
C GLU A 469 6.90 18.72 30.70
N GLU A 470 8.24 18.79 30.86
CA GLU A 470 9.16 19.29 29.83
C GLU A 470 9.05 18.51 28.51
N ALA A 471 9.04 17.16 28.59
CA ALA A 471 8.93 16.31 27.41
C ALA A 471 7.61 16.53 26.66
N VAL A 472 6.49 16.58 27.38
CA VAL A 472 5.17 16.80 26.78
C VAL A 472 5.04 18.22 26.20
N ARG A 473 5.59 19.24 26.86
CA ARG A 473 5.64 20.61 26.32
C ARG A 473 6.50 20.69 25.06
N LYS A 474 7.62 19.96 24.98
CA LYS A 474 8.41 19.83 23.76
C LYS A 474 7.63 19.15 22.64
N CYS A 475 6.81 18.11 22.94
CA CYS A 475 5.90 17.52 21.97
C CYS A 475 4.93 18.56 21.35
N ILE A 476 4.29 19.35 22.20
CA ILE A 476 3.36 20.39 21.76
C ILE A 476 4.08 21.48 20.94
N SER A 477 5.29 21.87 21.34
CA SER A 477 6.08 22.88 20.63
C SER A 477 6.63 22.39 19.29
N ALA A 478 6.84 21.10 19.12
CA ALA A 478 7.35 20.52 17.88
C ALA A 478 6.42 20.82 16.68
N VAL A 479 5.12 20.78 16.87
CA VAL A 479 4.13 21.12 15.83
C VAL A 479 4.12 22.61 15.50
N LYS A 480 4.50 23.46 16.47
CA LYS A 480 4.49 24.93 16.35
C LYS A 480 5.84 25.50 15.88
N LYS A 481 6.82 24.64 15.53
CA LYS A 481 8.11 25.10 14.99
C LYS A 481 7.90 25.90 13.70
N PRO A 482 8.54 27.09 13.54
CA PRO A 482 8.47 27.85 12.31
C PRO A 482 9.07 27.04 11.14
N GLY A 483 8.45 27.13 9.96
CA GLY A 483 8.89 26.43 8.76
C GLY A 483 8.21 25.07 8.52
N ILE A 484 7.41 24.54 9.46
CA ILE A 484 6.60 23.35 9.18
C ILE A 484 5.38 23.76 8.33
N PRO A 485 5.19 23.15 7.13
CA PRO A 485 4.05 23.49 6.29
C PRO A 485 2.71 23.21 6.99
N GLU A 486 1.78 24.16 6.91
CA GLU A 486 0.46 24.04 7.56
C GLU A 486 -0.32 22.79 7.10
N ARG A 487 -0.11 22.35 5.86
CA ARG A 487 -0.69 21.11 5.31
C ARG A 487 -0.24 19.86 6.06
N ILE A 488 1.02 19.80 6.56
CA ILE A 488 1.53 18.68 7.37
C ILE A 488 0.87 18.69 8.74
N VAL A 489 0.77 19.87 9.37
CA VAL A 489 0.13 20.02 10.68
C VAL A 489 -1.35 19.61 10.64
N LYS A 490 -2.04 19.82 9.52
CA LYS A 490 -3.46 19.44 9.32
C LYS A 490 -3.67 17.95 9.08
N LEU A 491 -2.63 17.14 8.89
CA LEU A 491 -2.77 15.70 8.68
C LEU A 491 -3.35 15.02 9.94
N GLU A 492 -4.29 14.12 9.73
CA GLU A 492 -4.99 13.41 10.81
C GLU A 492 -4.04 12.73 11.82
N PRO A 493 -2.97 11.98 11.40
CA PRO A 493 -2.06 11.37 12.34
C PRO A 493 -1.34 12.38 13.24
N ILE A 494 -0.90 13.51 12.69
CA ILE A 494 -0.24 14.59 13.45
C ILE A 494 -1.22 15.20 14.44
N ARG A 495 -2.45 15.50 14.02
CA ARG A 495 -3.48 16.09 14.89
C ARG A 495 -3.90 15.15 16.02
N ARG A 496 -3.97 13.84 15.77
CA ARG A 496 -4.25 12.83 16.80
C ARG A 496 -3.13 12.78 17.84
N GLU A 497 -1.88 12.80 17.41
CA GLU A 497 -0.75 12.80 18.32
C GLU A 497 -0.66 14.11 19.12
N TYR A 498 -0.91 15.24 18.45
CA TYR A 498 -0.98 16.53 19.13
C TYR A 498 -2.07 16.55 20.21
N LEU A 499 -3.23 15.98 19.94
CA LEU A 499 -4.31 15.80 20.91
C LEU A 499 -3.86 14.94 22.10
N SER A 500 -3.12 13.85 21.85
CA SER A 500 -2.54 13.00 22.91
C SER A 500 -1.61 13.81 23.83
N CYS A 501 -0.66 14.58 23.26
CA CYS A 501 0.25 15.41 24.04
C CYS A 501 -0.51 16.46 24.88
N LEU A 502 -1.56 17.10 24.33
CA LEU A 502 -2.37 18.04 25.10
C LEU A 502 -3.11 17.37 26.27
N GLN A 503 -3.67 16.19 26.04
CA GLN A 503 -4.37 15.41 27.09
C GLN A 503 -3.40 14.97 28.20
N HIS A 504 -2.19 14.54 27.84
CA HIS A 504 -1.16 14.20 28.82
C HIS A 504 -0.71 15.42 29.63
N LEU A 505 -0.53 16.59 29.00
CA LEU A 505 -0.20 17.82 29.72
C LEU A 505 -1.30 18.22 30.73
N VAL A 506 -2.56 18.15 30.31
CA VAL A 506 -3.71 18.39 31.21
C VAL A 506 -3.71 17.41 32.38
N GLY A 507 -3.42 16.13 32.13
CA GLY A 507 -3.29 15.10 33.16
C GLY A 507 -2.18 15.40 34.18
N LEU A 508 -1.01 15.84 33.71
CA LEU A 508 0.12 16.23 34.56
C LEU A 508 -0.18 17.48 35.40
N LEU A 509 -0.66 18.55 34.76
CA LEU A 509 -1.00 19.79 35.44
C LEU A 509 -2.12 19.62 36.47
N SER A 510 -3.03 18.69 36.26
CA SER A 510 -4.09 18.35 37.21
C SER A 510 -3.60 17.60 38.46
N ARG A 511 -2.43 16.94 38.39
CA ARG A 511 -1.78 16.26 39.53
C ARG A 511 -0.92 17.22 40.38
N THR A 512 -0.41 18.29 39.81
CA THR A 512 0.29 19.35 40.53
C THR A 512 -0.75 20.22 41.23
N SER A 513 -0.52 20.57 42.51
CA SER A 513 -1.44 21.25 43.44
C SER A 513 -2.23 22.43 42.83
N VAL A 514 -3.32 22.12 42.09
CA VAL A 514 -4.16 23.05 41.31
C VAL A 514 -4.87 24.09 42.16
N GLU A 515 -5.04 23.82 43.46
CA GLU A 515 -5.90 24.66 44.33
C GLU A 515 -5.35 26.08 44.56
N LYS A 516 -4.04 26.32 44.38
CA LYS A 516 -3.41 27.58 44.77
C LYS A 516 -2.85 28.44 43.62
N ASN A 517 -2.75 27.95 42.37
CA ASN A 517 -2.15 28.72 41.29
C ASN A 517 -3.16 29.13 40.21
N LYS A 518 -3.52 30.43 40.19
CA LYS A 518 -4.45 31.06 39.22
C LYS A 518 -3.96 30.89 37.76
N GLN A 519 -2.66 30.88 37.56
CA GLN A 519 -2.03 30.74 36.23
C GLN A 519 -2.23 29.34 35.65
N ILE A 520 -2.05 28.29 36.46
CA ILE A 520 -2.30 26.90 36.05
C ILE A 520 -3.78 26.68 35.71
N LYS A 521 -4.70 27.28 36.46
CA LYS A 521 -6.15 27.20 36.16
C LYS A 521 -6.49 27.82 34.81
N GLU A 522 -5.88 28.93 34.47
CA GLU A 522 -6.12 29.59 33.19
C GLU A 522 -5.50 28.80 32.04
N GLU A 523 -4.29 28.28 32.21
CA GLU A 523 -3.63 27.38 31.25
C GLU A 523 -4.49 26.13 30.99
N LEU A 524 -5.00 25.47 32.03
CA LEU A 524 -5.91 24.32 31.89
C LEU A 524 -7.18 24.65 31.11
N ARG A 525 -7.74 25.86 31.28
CA ARG A 525 -8.91 26.30 30.52
C ARG A 525 -8.60 26.44 29.04
N GLN A 526 -7.45 27.02 28.72
CA GLN A 526 -6.99 27.21 27.34
C GLN A 526 -6.72 25.87 26.66
N LEU A 527 -6.00 24.96 27.32
CA LEU A 527 -5.72 23.61 26.82
C LEU A 527 -7.01 22.81 26.58
N ASN A 528 -7.97 22.86 27.50
CA ASN A 528 -9.25 22.17 27.33
C ASN A 528 -10.07 22.76 26.17
N LYS A 529 -9.98 24.04 25.90
CA LYS A 529 -10.62 24.68 24.74
C LYS A 529 -9.97 24.21 23.44
N GLU A 530 -8.64 24.16 23.39
CA GLU A 530 -7.88 23.67 22.24
C GLU A 530 -8.17 22.17 21.95
N ILE A 531 -8.20 21.34 22.99
CA ILE A 531 -8.61 19.93 22.90
C ILE A 531 -10.01 19.81 22.30
N ALA A 532 -10.99 20.56 22.79
CA ALA A 532 -12.36 20.51 22.30
C ALA A 532 -12.47 20.89 20.82
N GLN A 533 -11.69 21.86 20.38
CA GLN A 533 -11.63 22.26 18.97
C GLN A 533 -11.07 21.13 18.09
N ILE A 534 -9.96 20.52 18.50
CA ILE A 534 -9.32 19.45 17.74
C ILE A 534 -10.21 18.20 17.67
N GLU A 535 -10.85 17.83 18.79
CA GLU A 535 -11.81 16.72 18.83
C GLU A 535 -12.99 16.95 17.89
N ALA A 536 -13.54 18.17 17.85
CA ALA A 536 -14.60 18.54 16.92
C ALA A 536 -14.15 18.41 15.46
N ASP A 537 -12.96 18.91 15.14
CA ASP A 537 -12.39 18.85 13.79
C ASP A 537 -12.06 17.40 13.35
N LEU A 538 -11.71 16.50 14.29
CA LEU A 538 -11.48 15.08 14.04
C LEU A 538 -12.77 14.24 14.07
N GLY A 539 -13.93 14.85 14.35
CA GLY A 539 -15.21 14.13 14.45
C GLY A 539 -15.31 13.19 15.66
N ILE A 540 -14.46 13.37 16.67
CA ILE A 540 -14.44 12.54 17.88
C ILE A 540 -15.60 12.94 18.79
N LYS A 541 -16.61 12.08 18.90
CA LYS A 541 -17.73 12.30 19.84
C LYS A 541 -17.27 11.98 21.26
N ARG A 542 -17.21 12.98 22.14
CA ARG A 542 -17.06 12.71 23.57
C ARG A 542 -18.23 11.86 24.07
N PRO A 543 -17.99 10.75 24.81
CA PRO A 543 -19.06 10.11 25.53
C PRO A 543 -19.68 11.16 26.48
N LYS A 544 -21.03 11.33 26.46
CA LYS A 544 -21.71 12.22 27.36
C LYS A 544 -21.29 11.84 28.79
N ARG A 545 -20.51 12.72 29.45
CA ARG A 545 -20.23 12.55 30.88
C ARG A 545 -21.58 12.56 31.58
N PHE A 546 -22.04 11.41 32.08
CA PHE A 546 -23.05 11.37 33.11
C PHE A 546 -22.45 12.07 34.33
N PHE A 547 -22.94 13.25 34.64
CA PHE A 547 -22.69 13.87 35.92
C PHE A 547 -23.33 12.96 36.99
N TRP A 548 -22.50 12.34 37.81
CA TRP A 548 -22.83 11.87 39.13
C TRP A 548 -22.01 12.67 40.12
#